data_a6ea4dfb8f2d4698fca15b4543a0caec
#
_entry.id   a6ea4dfb8f2d4698fca15b4543a0caec
#
_cell.length_a   1.000
_cell.length_b   1.000
_cell.length_c   1.000
_cell.angle_alpha   90.00
_cell.angle_beta   90.00
_cell.angle_gamma   90.00
#
_symmetry.space_group_name_H-M   'P 1'
#
loop_
_entity.id
_entity.type
_entity.pdbx_description
1 polymer ?
#
loop_
_entity_poly.entity_id
_entity_poly.type
_entity_poly.pdbx_seq_one_letter_code
_entity_poly.pdbx_strand_id
1 'polypeptide(L)'
;VRDTLLSRPVHDWDITTSALPEQTMALFPRCIPTGLKHGTVTVLLNGESFEVTTFRKDGAYHDARHPDEVTFVPRLEEDLARRDFTINAMAMHLDGSITDCFHGREDLQSGVIRCVGDPDLRFREDALRMLRARRFSAQLGFQIEAGTARAIQKKANLCRALSKERVCAETEKTLLSERPETLGVMIEEGLLAACALEGSYDLRQLRTVPPEPDARWAMLK
;
A
#
# COMPACT_ATOMS: atom_id res chain seq x y z
N VAL A 1 5.50 11.08 -3.27
CA VAL A 1 4.66 11.89 -4.18
C VAL A 1 3.33 12.25 -3.53
N ARG A 2 2.48 11.26 -3.20
CA ARG A 2 1.18 11.48 -2.56
C ARG A 2 1.28 12.42 -1.34
N ASP A 3 2.13 12.09 -0.39
CA ASP A 3 2.23 12.85 0.86
C ASP A 3 2.82 14.24 0.63
N THR A 4 3.75 14.39 -0.34
CA THR A 4 4.25 15.70 -0.79
C THR A 4 3.12 16.57 -1.34
N LEU A 5 2.26 16.01 -2.22
CA LEU A 5 1.11 16.74 -2.78
C LEU A 5 0.07 17.12 -1.75
N LEU A 6 -0.05 16.34 -0.66
CA LEU A 6 -0.93 16.62 0.48
C LEU A 6 -0.27 17.51 1.55
N SER A 7 0.94 18.00 1.32
CA SER A 7 1.72 18.78 2.30
C SER A 7 1.88 18.03 3.64
N ARG A 8 1.97 16.71 3.60
CA ARG A 8 2.22 15.84 4.77
C ARG A 8 3.71 15.57 4.93
N PRO A 9 4.20 15.30 6.14
CA PRO A 9 5.57 14.86 6.35
C PRO A 9 5.90 13.61 5.50
N VAL A 10 7.03 13.63 4.83
CA VAL A 10 7.55 12.50 4.06
C VAL A 10 8.62 11.83 4.91
N HIS A 11 8.41 10.56 5.26
CA HIS A 11 9.33 9.79 6.09
C HIS A 11 10.20 8.84 5.25
N ASP A 12 9.63 8.33 4.14
CA ASP A 12 10.28 7.34 3.29
C ASP A 12 10.34 7.84 1.83
N TRP A 13 11.49 7.62 1.22
CA TRP A 13 11.71 7.91 -0.20
C TRP A 13 11.88 6.61 -0.97
N ASP A 14 10.84 6.22 -1.69
CA ASP A 14 10.90 5.12 -2.65
C ASP A 14 11.37 5.66 -4.00
N ILE A 15 12.54 5.23 -4.42
CA ILE A 15 13.11 5.61 -5.72
C ILE A 15 12.84 4.49 -6.71
N THR A 16 12.36 4.84 -7.90
CA THR A 16 12.14 3.86 -8.96
C THR A 16 12.92 4.26 -10.22
N THR A 17 13.50 3.28 -10.91
CA THR A 17 14.45 3.50 -12.02
C THR A 17 14.32 2.44 -13.10
N SER A 18 14.76 2.78 -14.32
CA SER A 18 14.96 1.79 -15.40
C SER A 18 16.25 0.99 -15.26
N ALA A 19 17.19 1.43 -14.38
CA ALA A 19 18.44 0.71 -14.15
C ALA A 19 18.16 -0.66 -13.50
N LEU A 20 18.85 -1.69 -13.97
CA LEU A 20 18.81 -3.01 -13.35
C LEU A 20 19.50 -2.99 -11.97
N PRO A 21 19.16 -3.93 -11.05
CA PRO A 21 19.76 -3.96 -9.72
C PRO A 21 21.29 -3.94 -9.72
N GLU A 22 21.91 -4.69 -10.64
CA GLU A 22 23.37 -4.75 -10.79
C GLU A 22 23.95 -3.41 -11.23
N GLN A 23 23.25 -2.68 -12.09
CA GLN A 23 23.65 -1.34 -12.52
C GLN A 23 23.56 -0.34 -11.36
N THR A 24 22.49 -0.42 -10.57
CA THR A 24 22.34 0.40 -9.36
C THR A 24 23.45 0.11 -8.36
N MET A 25 23.77 -1.17 -8.11
CA MET A 25 24.85 -1.56 -7.20
C MET A 25 26.24 -1.14 -7.70
N ALA A 26 26.46 -1.05 -9.01
CA ALA A 26 27.71 -0.60 -9.58
C ALA A 26 27.92 0.92 -9.44
N LEU A 27 26.85 1.70 -9.31
CA LEU A 27 26.91 3.17 -9.18
C LEU A 27 27.22 3.65 -7.75
N PHE A 28 26.87 2.84 -6.74
CA PHE A 28 26.99 3.25 -5.34
C PHE A 28 27.93 2.35 -4.55
N PRO A 29 28.84 2.91 -3.73
CA PRO A 29 29.87 2.13 -3.03
C PRO A 29 29.31 1.24 -1.91
N ARG A 30 28.10 1.52 -1.42
CA ARG A 30 27.46 0.78 -0.31
C ARG A 30 26.02 0.47 -0.65
N CYS A 31 25.76 -0.79 -0.98
CA CYS A 31 24.42 -1.29 -1.28
C CYS A 31 24.14 -2.59 -0.51
N ILE A 32 22.88 -2.78 -0.14
CA ILE A 32 22.38 -4.03 0.43
C ILE A 32 21.38 -4.64 -0.56
N PRO A 33 21.59 -5.88 -1.01
CA PRO A 33 20.69 -6.57 -1.96
C PRO A 33 19.43 -7.08 -1.25
N THR A 34 18.57 -6.18 -0.79
CA THR A 34 17.41 -6.46 0.06
C THR A 34 16.31 -7.26 -0.65
N GLY A 35 16.19 -7.12 -1.97
CA GLY A 35 15.13 -7.76 -2.73
C GLY A 35 15.47 -7.93 -4.22
N LEU A 36 16.64 -8.47 -4.57
CA LEU A 36 17.11 -8.59 -5.96
C LEU A 36 16.11 -9.29 -6.88
N LYS A 37 15.46 -10.36 -6.40
CA LYS A 37 14.42 -11.08 -7.17
C LYS A 37 13.24 -10.17 -7.56
N HIS A 38 13.01 -9.11 -6.79
CA HIS A 38 11.94 -8.14 -7.03
C HIS A 38 12.46 -6.79 -7.53
N GLY A 39 13.75 -6.71 -7.85
CA GLY A 39 14.37 -5.51 -8.41
C GLY A 39 14.74 -4.44 -7.37
N THR A 40 14.70 -4.73 -6.07
CA THR A 40 14.95 -3.73 -5.01
C THR A 40 16.37 -3.87 -4.45
N VAL A 41 17.05 -2.73 -4.35
CA VAL A 41 18.36 -2.57 -3.72
C VAL A 41 18.25 -1.43 -2.71
N THR A 42 18.76 -1.61 -1.50
CA THR A 42 18.91 -0.52 -0.53
C THR A 42 20.27 0.14 -0.71
N VAL A 43 20.27 1.40 -1.08
CA VAL A 43 21.48 2.23 -1.20
C VAL A 43 21.72 2.96 0.12
N LEU A 44 22.94 2.85 0.66
CA LEU A 44 23.35 3.58 1.85
C LEU A 44 24.18 4.79 1.45
N LEU A 45 23.65 5.99 1.68
CA LEU A 45 24.28 7.26 1.30
C LEU A 45 24.22 8.27 2.46
N ASN A 46 25.35 8.79 2.87
CA ASN A 46 25.47 9.80 3.95
C ASN A 46 24.80 9.43 5.28
N GLY A 47 24.76 8.13 5.60
CA GLY A 47 24.13 7.63 6.83
C GLY A 47 22.62 7.35 6.70
N GLU A 48 22.04 7.65 5.57
CA GLU A 48 20.63 7.36 5.26
C GLU A 48 20.51 6.14 4.33
N SER A 49 19.32 5.49 4.34
CA SER A 49 19.00 4.36 3.49
C SER A 49 17.89 4.71 2.50
N PHE A 50 18.11 4.38 1.22
CA PHE A 50 17.15 4.62 0.16
C PHE A 50 16.81 3.32 -0.54
N GLU A 51 15.53 2.98 -0.64
CA GLU A 51 15.09 1.86 -1.46
C GLU A 51 15.01 2.28 -2.93
N VAL A 52 15.80 1.60 -3.77
CA VAL A 52 15.83 1.82 -5.22
C VAL A 52 15.31 0.56 -5.89
N THR A 53 14.18 0.68 -6.59
CA THR A 53 13.51 -0.44 -7.25
C THR A 53 13.51 -0.26 -8.76
N THR A 54 13.96 -1.27 -9.48
CA THR A 54 13.87 -1.33 -10.95
C THR A 54 12.41 -1.40 -11.40
N PHE A 55 12.05 -0.65 -12.45
CA PHE A 55 10.72 -0.74 -13.06
C PHE A 55 10.41 -2.18 -13.41
N ARG A 56 9.24 -2.64 -13.03
CA ARG A 56 8.86 -4.02 -13.23
C ARG A 56 7.40 -4.20 -13.55
N LYS A 57 7.12 -5.30 -14.22
CA LYS A 57 5.78 -5.85 -14.40
C LYS A 57 5.70 -7.14 -13.60
N ASP A 58 4.65 -7.28 -12.84
CA ASP A 58 4.39 -8.50 -12.09
C ASP A 58 3.77 -9.56 -13.01
N GLY A 59 4.24 -10.81 -12.93
CA GLY A 59 3.68 -11.95 -13.63
C GLY A 59 2.40 -12.46 -12.98
N ALA A 60 2.07 -13.74 -13.21
CA ALA A 60 0.93 -14.37 -12.57
C ALA A 60 1.14 -14.50 -11.06
N TYR A 61 0.04 -14.47 -10.30
CA TYR A 61 0.03 -14.65 -8.85
C TYR A 61 -0.65 -15.99 -8.53
N HIS A 62 0.09 -16.96 -7.98
CA HIS A 62 -0.48 -18.22 -7.54
C HIS A 62 -0.79 -18.26 -6.05
N ASP A 63 -0.04 -17.53 -5.24
CA ASP A 63 -0.20 -17.48 -3.78
C ASP A 63 -0.97 -16.23 -3.28
N ALA A 64 -1.57 -15.45 -4.18
CA ALA A 64 -2.25 -14.18 -3.91
C ALA A 64 -1.37 -13.16 -3.14
N ARG A 65 -0.04 -13.25 -3.28
CA ARG A 65 0.92 -12.35 -2.62
C ARG A 65 2.10 -11.97 -3.49
N HIS A 66 2.79 -12.96 -4.02
CA HIS A 66 4.00 -12.74 -4.80
C HIS A 66 3.72 -13.09 -6.25
N PRO A 67 4.15 -12.25 -7.20
CA PRO A 67 4.21 -12.71 -8.58
C PRO A 67 5.23 -13.84 -8.67
N ASP A 68 4.90 -14.91 -9.37
CA ASP A 68 5.82 -16.04 -9.57
C ASP A 68 7.08 -15.58 -10.27
N GLU A 69 6.94 -14.65 -11.19
CA GLU A 69 8.02 -14.03 -11.93
C GLU A 69 7.84 -12.52 -11.99
N VAL A 70 8.96 -11.83 -11.95
CA VAL A 70 9.03 -10.38 -12.14
C VAL A 70 9.81 -10.12 -13.42
N THR A 71 9.22 -9.39 -14.35
CA THR A 71 9.90 -8.96 -15.56
C THR A 71 10.30 -7.49 -15.40
N PHE A 72 11.59 -7.20 -15.52
CA PHE A 72 12.07 -5.82 -15.55
C PHE A 72 11.68 -5.16 -16.87
N VAL A 73 11.18 -3.95 -16.80
CA VAL A 73 10.67 -3.19 -17.95
C VAL A 73 11.35 -1.83 -18.03
N PRO A 74 11.54 -1.28 -19.23
CA PRO A 74 12.18 0.02 -19.37
C PRO A 74 11.23 1.21 -19.14
N ARG A 75 9.93 0.97 -19.07
CA ARG A 75 8.89 2.02 -19.05
C ARG A 75 8.29 2.17 -17.66
N LEU A 76 8.30 3.40 -17.16
CA LEU A 76 7.73 3.77 -15.87
C LEU A 76 6.22 3.48 -15.79
N GLU A 77 5.47 3.70 -16.88
CA GLU A 77 4.02 3.50 -16.93
C GLU A 77 3.62 2.06 -16.61
N GLU A 78 4.45 1.08 -17.02
CA GLU A 78 4.20 -0.33 -16.72
C GLU A 78 4.40 -0.65 -15.24
N ASP A 79 5.37 0.00 -14.58
CA ASP A 79 5.56 -0.11 -13.13
C ASP A 79 4.42 0.55 -12.36
N LEU A 80 3.95 1.71 -12.81
CA LEU A 80 2.82 2.39 -12.17
C LEU A 80 1.51 1.60 -12.33
N ALA A 81 1.33 0.90 -13.46
CA ALA A 81 0.12 0.12 -13.75
C ALA A 81 -0.12 -1.07 -12.80
N ARG A 82 0.93 -1.64 -12.19
CA ARG A 82 0.82 -2.75 -11.24
C ARG A 82 0.48 -2.31 -9.81
N ARG A 83 0.52 -1.00 -9.52
CA ARG A 83 0.30 -0.46 -8.17
C ARG A 83 -1.15 -0.62 -7.72
N ASP A 84 -1.39 -0.43 -6.43
CA ASP A 84 -2.70 -0.66 -5.81
C ASP A 84 -3.74 0.41 -6.17
N PHE A 85 -3.43 1.69 -5.88
CA PHE A 85 -4.38 2.80 -6.03
C PHE A 85 -3.79 3.93 -6.86
N THR A 86 -4.66 4.66 -7.56
CA THR A 86 -4.30 5.79 -8.41
C THR A 86 -3.46 6.83 -7.69
N ILE A 87 -3.84 7.16 -6.43
CA ILE A 87 -3.11 8.11 -5.58
C ILE A 87 -1.69 7.67 -5.20
N ASN A 88 -1.36 6.39 -5.37
CA ASN A 88 -0.03 5.80 -5.14
C ASN A 88 0.68 5.46 -6.46
N ALA A 89 0.01 5.62 -7.61
CA ALA A 89 0.52 5.27 -8.94
C ALA A 89 1.00 6.52 -9.70
N MET A 90 1.72 7.37 -9.01
CA MET A 90 2.36 8.59 -9.54
C MET A 90 3.86 8.55 -9.25
N ALA A 91 4.65 9.12 -10.15
CA ALA A 91 6.09 9.32 -9.96
C ALA A 91 6.44 10.79 -10.11
N MET A 92 7.32 11.28 -9.25
CA MET A 92 7.86 12.65 -9.31
C MET A 92 9.30 12.59 -9.83
N HIS A 93 9.61 13.41 -10.81
CA HIS A 93 10.96 13.57 -11.35
C HIS A 93 11.78 14.57 -10.53
N LEU A 94 13.08 14.60 -10.77
CA LEU A 94 14.00 15.52 -10.06
C LEU A 94 13.70 17.00 -10.33
N ASP A 95 13.10 17.32 -11.47
CA ASP A 95 12.66 18.67 -11.82
C ASP A 95 11.31 19.06 -11.20
N GLY A 96 10.69 18.15 -10.42
CA GLY A 96 9.39 18.32 -9.80
C GLY A 96 8.20 18.00 -10.71
N SER A 97 8.43 17.67 -11.97
CA SER A 97 7.36 17.20 -12.86
C SER A 97 6.81 15.85 -12.39
N ILE A 98 5.52 15.59 -12.65
CA ILE A 98 4.84 14.36 -12.19
C ILE A 98 4.30 13.58 -13.38
N THR A 99 4.71 12.31 -13.47
CA THR A 99 4.05 11.32 -14.33
C THR A 99 2.86 10.73 -13.59
N ASP A 100 1.67 10.94 -14.15
CA ASP A 100 0.38 10.46 -13.63
C ASP A 100 -0.44 9.88 -14.78
N CYS A 101 -0.36 8.57 -14.97
CA CYS A 101 -1.05 7.85 -16.05
C CYS A 101 -2.46 7.39 -15.67
N PHE A 102 -2.83 7.50 -14.38
CA PHE A 102 -4.06 6.90 -13.84
C PHE A 102 -4.94 7.90 -13.11
N HIS A 103 -4.76 9.21 -13.36
CA HIS A 103 -5.54 10.30 -12.74
C HIS A 103 -5.45 10.35 -11.21
N GLY A 104 -4.28 9.95 -10.67
CA GLY A 104 -4.03 9.95 -9.22
C GLY A 104 -4.12 11.33 -8.60
N ARG A 105 -3.74 12.40 -9.32
CA ARG A 105 -3.86 13.79 -8.85
C ARG A 105 -5.32 14.23 -8.72
N GLU A 106 -6.18 13.86 -9.66
CA GLU A 106 -7.62 14.16 -9.61
C GLU A 106 -8.29 13.42 -8.45
N ASP A 107 -7.99 12.13 -8.28
CA ASP A 107 -8.50 11.35 -7.15
C ASP A 107 -7.97 11.89 -5.81
N LEU A 108 -6.72 12.36 -5.77
CA LEU A 108 -6.13 12.97 -4.58
C LEU A 108 -6.84 14.28 -4.20
N GLN A 109 -7.13 15.14 -5.18
CA GLN A 109 -7.86 16.39 -4.98
C GLN A 109 -9.32 16.15 -4.55
N SER A 110 -9.93 15.10 -5.11
CA SER A 110 -11.32 14.72 -4.82
C SER A 110 -11.46 13.89 -3.54
N GLY A 111 -10.36 13.52 -2.88
CA GLY A 111 -10.38 12.68 -1.69
C GLY A 111 -10.90 11.26 -1.96
N VAL A 112 -10.47 10.65 -3.07
CA VAL A 112 -10.96 9.35 -3.54
C VAL A 112 -9.84 8.31 -3.54
N ILE A 113 -10.16 7.09 -3.07
CA ILE A 113 -9.32 5.90 -3.18
C ILE A 113 -9.91 5.01 -4.26
N ARG A 114 -9.22 4.93 -5.38
CA ARG A 114 -9.59 4.12 -6.55
C ARG A 114 -8.48 3.16 -6.90
N CYS A 115 -8.82 1.88 -7.18
CA CYS A 115 -7.85 0.92 -7.72
C CYS A 115 -7.32 1.36 -9.08
N VAL A 116 -6.06 1.05 -9.36
CA VAL A 116 -5.50 1.14 -10.71
C VAL A 116 -6.09 0.02 -11.57
N GLY A 117 -6.81 0.38 -12.64
CA GLY A 117 -7.45 -0.59 -13.52
C GLY A 117 -8.65 -1.31 -12.89
N ASP A 118 -8.77 -2.62 -13.10
CA ASP A 118 -9.89 -3.43 -12.62
C ASP A 118 -9.70 -3.84 -11.15
N PRO A 119 -10.56 -3.39 -10.21
CA PRO A 119 -10.46 -3.76 -8.80
C PRO A 119 -10.60 -5.26 -8.55
N ASP A 120 -11.45 -5.96 -9.30
CA ASP A 120 -11.63 -7.41 -9.16
C ASP A 120 -10.33 -8.18 -9.46
N LEU A 121 -9.55 -7.70 -10.43
CA LEU A 121 -8.24 -8.25 -10.77
C LEU A 121 -7.20 -7.90 -9.70
N ARG A 122 -7.10 -6.62 -9.31
CA ARG A 122 -6.15 -6.14 -8.29
C ARG A 122 -6.28 -6.87 -6.96
N PHE A 123 -7.51 -7.18 -6.53
CA PHE A 123 -7.74 -7.90 -5.27
C PHE A 123 -7.50 -9.41 -5.36
N ARG A 124 -7.55 -9.99 -6.56
CA ARG A 124 -7.12 -11.38 -6.78
C ARG A 124 -5.61 -11.53 -6.76
N GLU A 125 -4.87 -10.54 -7.25
CA GLU A 125 -3.41 -10.52 -7.23
C GLU A 125 -2.87 -10.43 -5.80
N ASP A 126 -3.40 -9.50 -5.00
CA ASP A 126 -3.06 -9.36 -3.58
C ASP A 126 -4.28 -8.88 -2.79
N ALA A 127 -4.87 -9.79 -2.03
CA ALA A 127 -6.04 -9.51 -1.20
C ALA A 127 -5.75 -8.47 -0.10
N LEU A 128 -4.47 -8.28 0.30
CA LEU A 128 -4.09 -7.24 1.27
C LEU A 128 -4.45 -5.83 0.78
N ARG A 129 -4.55 -5.63 -0.52
CA ARG A 129 -4.96 -4.33 -1.09
C ARG A 129 -6.34 -3.88 -0.58
N MET A 130 -7.23 -4.81 -0.21
CA MET A 130 -8.53 -4.46 0.40
C MET A 130 -8.36 -3.83 1.79
N LEU A 131 -7.49 -4.40 2.62
CA LEU A 131 -7.15 -3.82 3.93
C LEU A 131 -6.45 -2.46 3.74
N ARG A 132 -5.54 -2.39 2.78
CA ARG A 132 -4.84 -1.14 2.44
C ARG A 132 -5.80 -0.02 2.01
N ALA A 133 -6.85 -0.34 1.22
CA ALA A 133 -7.89 0.62 0.86
C ALA A 133 -8.57 1.21 2.10
N ARG A 134 -8.98 0.37 3.04
CA ARG A 134 -9.60 0.79 4.31
C ARG A 134 -8.62 1.59 5.17
N ARG A 135 -7.37 1.15 5.27
CA ARG A 135 -6.33 1.89 5.99
C ARG A 135 -6.10 3.28 5.39
N PHE A 136 -5.95 3.40 4.07
CA PHE A 136 -5.79 4.71 3.44
C PHE A 136 -7.01 5.60 3.64
N SER A 137 -8.23 5.03 3.58
CA SER A 137 -9.45 5.76 3.92
C SER A 137 -9.40 6.30 5.36
N ALA A 138 -8.93 5.50 6.30
CA ALA A 138 -8.79 5.91 7.70
C ALA A 138 -7.71 6.98 7.91
N GLN A 139 -6.56 6.84 7.24
CA GLN A 139 -5.41 7.75 7.40
C GLN A 139 -5.58 9.09 6.68
N LEU A 140 -6.22 9.09 5.50
CA LEU A 140 -6.36 10.28 4.66
C LEU A 140 -7.73 10.94 4.80
N GLY A 141 -8.71 10.23 5.35
CA GLY A 141 -10.08 10.69 5.39
C GLY A 141 -10.82 10.60 4.05
N PHE A 142 -10.29 9.86 3.10
CA PHE A 142 -10.78 9.74 1.74
C PHE A 142 -11.89 8.70 1.63
N GLN A 143 -12.77 8.88 0.64
CA GLN A 143 -13.81 7.92 0.32
C GLN A 143 -13.27 6.86 -0.65
N ILE A 144 -13.72 5.61 -0.48
CA ILE A 144 -13.41 4.56 -1.45
C ILE A 144 -14.38 4.67 -2.62
N GLU A 145 -13.85 4.68 -3.85
CA GLU A 145 -14.64 4.73 -5.08
C GLU A 145 -15.63 3.54 -5.15
N ALA A 146 -16.81 3.78 -5.71
CA ALA A 146 -17.93 2.82 -5.65
C ALA A 146 -17.62 1.45 -6.28
N GLY A 147 -16.88 1.40 -7.39
CA GLY A 147 -16.45 0.14 -8.03
C GLY A 147 -15.46 -0.61 -7.16
N THR A 148 -14.49 0.11 -6.59
CA THR A 148 -13.50 -0.42 -5.66
C THR A 148 -14.18 -0.95 -4.39
N ALA A 149 -15.16 -0.23 -3.82
CA ALA A 149 -15.90 -0.67 -2.64
C ALA A 149 -16.72 -1.94 -2.90
N ARG A 150 -17.43 -2.01 -4.04
CA ARG A 150 -18.17 -3.22 -4.43
C ARG A 150 -17.25 -4.43 -4.60
N ALA A 151 -16.06 -4.23 -5.17
CA ALA A 151 -15.09 -5.30 -5.33
C ALA A 151 -14.54 -5.78 -3.98
N ILE A 152 -14.33 -4.89 -2.99
CA ILE A 152 -13.95 -5.27 -1.62
C ILE A 152 -15.01 -6.20 -1.04
N GLN A 153 -16.28 -5.81 -1.03
CA GLN A 153 -17.36 -6.62 -0.51
C GLN A 153 -17.44 -8.00 -1.18
N LYS A 154 -17.30 -8.03 -2.51
CA LYS A 154 -17.36 -9.28 -3.29
C LYS A 154 -16.18 -10.22 -3.04
N LYS A 155 -15.00 -9.68 -2.70
CA LYS A 155 -13.74 -10.43 -2.60
C LYS A 155 -13.20 -10.58 -1.17
N ALA A 156 -13.89 -10.06 -0.18
CA ALA A 156 -13.45 -10.07 1.23
C ALA A 156 -13.01 -11.45 1.73
N ASN A 157 -13.65 -12.53 1.24
CA ASN A 157 -13.29 -13.90 1.57
C ASN A 157 -11.84 -14.28 1.23
N LEU A 158 -11.20 -13.61 0.27
CA LEU A 158 -9.80 -13.83 -0.08
C LEU A 158 -8.85 -13.43 1.06
N CYS A 159 -9.28 -12.53 1.96
CA CYS A 159 -8.47 -12.12 3.11
C CYS A 159 -8.19 -13.24 4.10
N ARG A 160 -8.98 -14.32 4.09
CA ARG A 160 -8.76 -15.50 4.95
C ARG A 160 -7.45 -16.22 4.67
N ALA A 161 -6.94 -16.11 3.44
CA ALA A 161 -5.67 -16.71 3.03
C ALA A 161 -4.43 -15.85 3.33
N LEU A 162 -4.62 -14.62 3.82
CA LEU A 162 -3.52 -13.73 4.17
C LEU A 162 -2.82 -14.20 5.44
N SER A 163 -1.51 -13.96 5.54
CA SER A 163 -0.77 -14.22 6.78
C SER A 163 -1.19 -13.23 7.88
N LYS A 164 -1.25 -13.72 9.11
CA LYS A 164 -1.65 -12.92 10.28
C LYS A 164 -0.79 -11.67 10.44
N GLU A 165 0.51 -11.80 10.23
CA GLU A 165 1.47 -10.69 10.38
C GLU A 165 1.13 -9.54 9.43
N ARG A 166 0.80 -9.84 8.16
CA ARG A 166 0.41 -8.81 7.18
C ARG A 166 -0.90 -8.13 7.57
N VAL A 167 -1.89 -8.91 7.99
CA VAL A 167 -3.19 -8.37 8.42
C VAL A 167 -3.03 -7.52 9.68
N CYS A 168 -2.29 -8.02 10.67
CA CYS A 168 -2.02 -7.25 11.91
C CYS A 168 -1.30 -5.94 11.62
N ALA A 169 -0.32 -5.92 10.71
CA ALA A 169 0.40 -4.69 10.36
C ALA A 169 -0.51 -3.62 9.71
N GLU A 170 -1.43 -4.01 8.84
CA GLU A 170 -2.40 -3.07 8.25
C GLU A 170 -3.47 -2.65 9.29
N THR A 171 -3.90 -3.57 10.15
CA THR A 171 -4.83 -3.30 11.26
C THR A 171 -4.25 -2.28 12.22
N GLU A 172 -3.00 -2.46 12.66
CA GLU A 172 -2.32 -1.53 13.55
C GLU A 172 -2.20 -0.13 12.94
N LYS A 173 -1.78 -0.03 11.68
CA LYS A 173 -1.75 1.26 10.97
C LYS A 173 -3.13 1.92 10.86
N THR A 174 -4.20 1.13 10.82
CA THR A 174 -5.58 1.64 10.84
C THR A 174 -5.96 2.11 12.24
N LEU A 175 -5.64 1.34 13.28
CA LEU A 175 -5.85 1.72 14.67
C LEU A 175 -5.13 3.02 15.04
N LEU A 176 -3.91 3.22 14.54
CA LEU A 176 -3.09 4.41 14.82
C LEU A 176 -3.47 5.63 13.96
N SER A 177 -4.45 5.49 13.05
CA SER A 177 -4.90 6.57 12.19
C SER A 177 -5.81 7.57 12.90
N GLU A 178 -6.16 8.65 12.17
CA GLU A 178 -7.14 9.66 12.58
C GLU A 178 -8.58 9.11 12.69
N ARG A 179 -8.85 7.98 12.03
CA ARG A 179 -10.19 7.36 11.99
C ARG A 179 -10.12 5.87 12.35
N PRO A 180 -9.71 5.52 13.58
CA PRO A 180 -9.52 4.14 13.99
C PRO A 180 -10.82 3.32 14.00
N GLU A 181 -11.98 3.97 14.08
CA GLU A 181 -13.30 3.34 13.98
C GLU A 181 -13.57 2.67 12.62
N THR A 182 -12.77 2.97 11.59
CA THR A 182 -12.78 2.25 10.31
C THR A 182 -12.53 0.74 10.50
N LEU A 183 -11.90 0.37 11.60
CA LEU A 183 -11.72 -1.04 11.98
C LEU A 183 -13.05 -1.78 12.06
N GLY A 184 -14.14 -1.13 12.52
CA GLY A 184 -15.48 -1.73 12.57
C GLY A 184 -15.96 -2.17 11.18
N VAL A 185 -15.78 -1.31 10.19
CA VAL A 185 -16.12 -1.64 8.80
C VAL A 185 -15.28 -2.82 8.29
N MET A 186 -13.99 -2.87 8.63
CA MET A 186 -13.11 -3.98 8.24
C MET A 186 -13.54 -5.31 8.87
N ILE A 187 -14.02 -5.27 10.11
CA ILE A 187 -14.55 -6.46 10.82
C ILE A 187 -15.88 -6.91 10.16
N GLU A 188 -16.82 -6.00 9.95
CA GLU A 188 -18.12 -6.27 9.33
C GLU A 188 -17.96 -6.84 7.91
N GLU A 189 -16.99 -6.37 7.16
CA GLU A 189 -16.66 -6.89 5.84
C GLU A 189 -15.89 -8.22 5.85
N GLY A 190 -15.45 -8.70 7.02
CA GLY A 190 -14.70 -9.94 7.18
C GLY A 190 -13.24 -9.86 6.72
N LEU A 191 -12.69 -8.64 6.56
CA LEU A 191 -11.31 -8.44 6.11
C LEU A 191 -10.28 -8.90 7.14
N LEU A 192 -10.65 -8.98 8.41
CA LEU A 192 -9.76 -9.32 9.53
C LEU A 192 -9.88 -10.78 9.99
N ALA A 193 -10.59 -11.62 9.26
CA ALA A 193 -10.83 -13.01 9.61
C ALA A 193 -9.54 -13.82 9.86
N ALA A 194 -8.43 -13.51 9.18
CA ALA A 194 -7.13 -14.16 9.39
C ALA A 194 -6.55 -13.90 10.80
N CYS A 195 -6.96 -12.81 11.47
CA CYS A 195 -6.53 -12.46 12.83
C CYS A 195 -7.56 -12.87 13.89
N ALA A 196 -8.62 -13.58 13.50
CA ALA A 196 -9.73 -13.95 14.39
C ALA A 196 -10.39 -12.74 15.11
N LEU A 197 -10.27 -11.54 14.52
CA LEU A 197 -11.00 -10.36 14.94
C LEU A 197 -12.39 -10.42 14.30
N GLU A 198 -13.27 -11.15 14.96
CA GLU A 198 -14.67 -11.36 14.57
C GLU A 198 -15.54 -10.94 15.75
N GLY A 199 -16.73 -10.41 15.46
CA GLY A 199 -17.68 -10.03 16.49
C GLY A 199 -17.91 -8.53 16.60
N SER A 200 -18.47 -8.09 17.73
CA SER A 200 -18.84 -6.70 17.98
C SER A 200 -17.89 -6.10 19.01
N TYR A 201 -17.22 -5.01 18.64
CA TYR A 201 -16.35 -4.24 19.52
C TYR A 201 -16.91 -2.84 19.71
N ASP A 202 -16.80 -2.26 20.91
CA ASP A 202 -17.13 -0.87 21.14
C ASP A 202 -15.95 0.02 20.72
N LEU A 203 -15.96 0.40 19.47
CA LEU A 203 -14.88 1.20 18.84
C LEU A 203 -15.07 2.72 19.03
N ARG A 204 -16.16 3.15 19.69
CA ARG A 204 -16.49 4.59 19.86
C ARG A 204 -15.44 5.34 20.66
N GLN A 205 -14.79 4.68 21.59
CA GLN A 205 -13.78 5.27 22.46
C GLN A 205 -12.37 5.25 21.86
N LEU A 206 -12.13 4.61 20.73
CA LEU A 206 -10.79 4.52 20.13
C LEU A 206 -10.15 5.89 19.83
N ARG A 207 -10.96 6.89 19.50
CA ARG A 207 -10.45 8.25 19.26
C ARG A 207 -10.02 8.98 20.53
N THR A 208 -10.54 8.59 21.69
CA THR A 208 -10.21 9.20 22.98
C THR A 208 -8.93 8.63 23.60
N VAL A 209 -8.48 7.50 23.06
CA VAL A 209 -7.25 6.83 23.49
C VAL A 209 -6.09 7.35 22.63
N PRO A 210 -4.93 7.64 23.22
CA PRO A 210 -3.73 8.05 22.48
C PRO A 210 -3.41 7.08 21.33
N PRO A 211 -2.86 7.57 20.21
CA PRO A 211 -2.51 6.73 19.06
C PRO A 211 -1.23 5.92 19.31
N GLU A 212 -1.22 5.17 20.40
CA GLU A 212 -0.14 4.26 20.80
C GLU A 212 -0.61 2.82 20.60
N PRO A 213 0.24 1.92 20.08
CA PRO A 213 -0.14 0.55 19.77
C PRO A 213 -0.77 -0.17 20.96
N ASP A 214 -0.07 -0.22 22.09
CA ASP A 214 -0.51 -0.96 23.28
C ASP A 214 -1.84 -0.44 23.83
N ALA A 215 -2.01 0.89 23.85
CA ALA A 215 -3.22 1.52 24.35
C ALA A 215 -4.44 1.20 23.48
N ARG A 216 -4.30 1.30 22.15
CA ARG A 216 -5.40 1.04 21.20
C ARG A 216 -5.71 -0.44 21.01
N TRP A 217 -4.69 -1.32 21.05
CA TRP A 217 -4.91 -2.76 21.04
C TRP A 217 -5.60 -3.26 22.32
N ALA A 218 -5.34 -2.65 23.47
CA ALA A 218 -6.00 -3.01 24.72
C ALA A 218 -7.52 -2.79 24.68
N MET A 219 -8.01 -1.87 23.85
CA MET A 219 -9.44 -1.59 23.66
C MET A 219 -10.17 -2.66 22.86
N LEU A 220 -9.45 -3.58 22.21
CA LEU A 220 -10.01 -4.69 21.43
C LEU A 220 -10.02 -6.02 22.20
N LYS A 221 -9.67 -5.99 23.47
CA LYS A 221 -9.75 -7.14 24.37
C LYS A 221 -11.04 -7.05 25.17
#